data_5ec5c6b27f56ae654319598e533d35ec
#
_entry.id   5ec5c6b27f56ae654319598e533d35ec
#
_cell.length_a   1.000
_cell.length_b   1.000
_cell.length_c   1.000
_cell.angle_alpha   90.00
_cell.angle_beta   90.00
_cell.angle_gamma   90.00
#
_symmetry.space_group_name_H-M   'P 1'
#
loop_
_entity.id
_entity.type
_entity.pdbx_description
1 polymer ?
#
loop_
_entity_poly.entity_id
_entity_poly.type
_entity_poly.pdbx_seq_one_letter_code
_entity_poly.pdbx_strand_id
1 'polypeptide(L)'
;MLSGTSGFSGFMTQKGLSTNILLGESGDWEYLYKVKDDANRSNVLSAFFSTSSSAYVGDLSHVKNLICGHSYWTDGTWDGMREVRKKVVEAATQYGVEVWQSEWSMLGDNYSSSEFVGYDAASEMDIALYMSKVIHNDLTVANVTSWNYWVAMDVSRWGQKNRFLLISLTPKGWAGDKESVDNLEEEGSFNATATLWVLGNYSRFIRPDYQRISATLNESMSFFGSAWISPQQDCIVVVYTNLSSKGVRLNETRQNWPGELKSIKLIQLLQINNWLKRF
;
A
#
# COMPACT_ATOMS: atom_id res chain seq x y z
N MET A 1 12.89 -10.78 21.94
CA MET A 1 12.19 -11.12 20.69
C MET A 1 12.54 -12.50 20.14
N LEU A 2 13.82 -12.90 20.10
CA LEU A 2 14.28 -14.19 19.55
C LEU A 2 13.70 -15.44 20.23
N SER A 3 13.67 -15.46 21.57
CA SER A 3 13.08 -16.59 22.32
C SER A 3 11.58 -16.75 22.05
N GLY A 4 10.88 -15.67 21.73
CA GLY A 4 9.49 -15.72 21.36
C GLY A 4 9.26 -16.34 19.98
N THR A 5 9.98 -15.90 18.96
CA THR A 5 9.79 -16.39 17.58
C THR A 5 10.16 -17.87 17.44
N SER A 6 11.30 -18.30 17.98
CA SER A 6 11.72 -19.72 17.95
C SER A 6 10.80 -20.60 18.78
N GLY A 7 10.41 -20.16 19.97
CA GLY A 7 9.45 -20.89 20.81
C GLY A 7 8.08 -21.01 20.14
N PHE A 8 7.59 -19.96 19.48
CA PHE A 8 6.32 -19.99 18.79
C PHE A 8 6.35 -20.87 17.54
N SER A 9 7.44 -20.82 16.73
CA SER A 9 7.63 -21.72 15.60
C SER A 9 7.66 -23.20 16.05
N GLY A 10 8.37 -23.51 17.11
CA GLY A 10 8.40 -24.86 17.70
C GLY A 10 7.02 -25.33 18.18
N PHE A 11 6.25 -24.46 18.84
CA PHE A 11 4.88 -24.74 19.25
C PHE A 11 3.97 -25.03 18.07
N MET A 12 4.02 -24.22 17.00
CA MET A 12 3.22 -24.41 15.80
C MET A 12 3.53 -25.75 15.13
N THR A 13 4.80 -26.10 15.02
CA THR A 13 5.27 -27.41 14.50
C THR A 13 4.69 -28.55 15.37
N GLN A 14 4.79 -28.47 16.68
CA GLN A 14 4.27 -29.47 17.61
C GLN A 14 2.74 -29.65 17.49
N LYS A 15 2.03 -28.58 17.18
CA LYS A 15 0.57 -28.58 17.00
C LYS A 15 0.11 -28.92 15.58
N GLY A 16 1.04 -29.14 14.64
CA GLY A 16 0.71 -29.42 13.25
C GLY A 16 0.02 -28.26 12.52
N LEU A 17 0.29 -27.02 12.93
CA LEU A 17 -0.30 -25.84 12.32
C LEU A 17 0.43 -25.48 11.04
N SER A 18 -0.28 -25.02 10.02
CA SER A 18 0.29 -24.56 8.75
C SER A 18 0.48 -23.04 8.67
N THR A 19 0.08 -22.31 9.69
CA THR A 19 0.21 -20.85 9.78
C THR A 19 1.68 -20.43 9.81
N ASN A 20 1.99 -19.31 9.21
CA ASN A 20 3.34 -18.75 9.19
C ASN A 20 3.44 -17.49 10.07
N ILE A 21 4.66 -17.21 10.49
CA ILE A 21 5.03 -16.01 11.24
C ILE A 21 5.53 -14.98 10.24
N LEU A 22 4.90 -13.80 10.23
CA LEU A 22 5.39 -12.62 9.54
C LEU A 22 6.28 -11.82 10.48
N LEU A 23 7.36 -11.29 9.94
CA LEU A 23 8.31 -10.46 10.67
C LEU A 23 8.29 -9.02 10.16
N GLY A 24 8.71 -8.09 11.00
CA GLY A 24 8.88 -6.69 10.64
C GLY A 24 7.87 -5.80 11.34
N GLU A 25 6.86 -5.29 10.63
CA GLU A 25 5.96 -4.21 11.09
C GLU A 25 6.76 -2.93 11.43
N SER A 26 7.76 -2.65 10.59
CA SER A 26 8.59 -1.45 10.75
C SER A 26 7.78 -0.21 10.38
N GLY A 27 7.71 0.77 11.25
CA GLY A 27 6.89 1.99 11.09
C GLY A 27 7.23 2.84 9.86
N ASP A 28 8.43 2.68 9.29
CA ASP A 28 8.78 3.17 7.97
C ASP A 28 9.78 2.24 7.26
N TRP A 29 9.90 2.40 5.95
CA TRP A 29 10.75 1.58 5.09
C TRP A 29 12.25 1.64 5.44
N GLU A 30 12.73 2.75 5.99
CA GLU A 30 14.14 2.95 6.27
C GLU A 30 14.66 2.04 7.39
N TYR A 31 13.80 1.66 8.34
CA TYR A 31 14.15 0.71 9.39
C TYR A 31 14.47 -0.70 8.85
N LEU A 32 14.01 -1.03 7.66
CA LEU A 32 14.31 -2.35 7.07
C LEU A 32 15.79 -2.50 6.74
N TYR A 33 16.47 -1.43 6.29
CA TYR A 33 17.79 -1.54 5.69
C TYR A 33 18.90 -0.68 6.33
N LYS A 34 18.56 0.20 7.26
CA LYS A 34 19.57 1.05 7.94
C LYS A 34 19.27 1.26 9.41
N VAL A 35 20.30 1.65 10.15
CA VAL A 35 20.12 2.18 11.49
C VAL A 35 19.60 3.62 11.37
N LYS A 36 18.53 3.92 12.11
CA LYS A 36 17.91 5.23 12.14
C LYS A 36 18.01 5.81 13.57
N ASP A 37 16.91 6.17 14.18
CA ASP A 37 16.85 6.81 15.51
C ASP A 37 16.93 5.81 16.68
N ASP A 38 16.57 4.55 16.45
CA ASP A 38 16.63 3.47 17.44
C ASP A 38 17.24 2.22 16.81
N ALA A 39 18.42 1.84 17.29
CA ALA A 39 19.14 0.66 16.80
C ALA A 39 18.38 -0.66 17.07
N ASN A 40 17.54 -0.72 18.11
CA ASN A 40 16.83 -1.96 18.47
C ASN A 40 15.67 -2.29 17.52
N ARG A 41 15.21 -1.31 16.74
CA ARG A 41 14.14 -1.50 15.73
C ARG A 41 14.61 -1.22 14.31
N SER A 42 15.91 -1.11 14.10
CA SER A 42 16.53 -0.72 12.83
C SER A 42 17.25 -1.91 12.18
N ASN A 43 17.53 -1.77 10.87
CA ASN A 43 18.27 -2.74 10.07
C ASN A 43 17.70 -4.17 10.16
N VAL A 44 16.38 -4.25 10.09
CA VAL A 44 15.59 -5.43 10.44
C VAL A 44 15.85 -6.60 9.49
N LEU A 45 16.07 -6.33 8.19
CA LEU A 45 16.44 -7.34 7.19
C LEU A 45 17.75 -8.06 7.59
N SER A 46 18.79 -7.30 7.88
CA SER A 46 20.06 -7.89 8.32
C SER A 46 19.91 -8.62 9.65
N ALA A 47 19.17 -8.06 10.59
CA ALA A 47 18.97 -8.65 11.91
C ALA A 47 18.32 -10.04 11.82
N PHE A 48 17.29 -10.21 11.01
CA PHE A 48 16.51 -11.45 10.98
C PHE A 48 16.94 -12.45 9.91
N PHE A 49 17.54 -11.98 8.81
CA PHE A 49 17.83 -12.83 7.65
C PHE A 49 19.32 -12.98 7.32
N SER A 50 20.24 -12.27 8.00
CA SER A 50 21.65 -12.56 7.89
C SER A 50 22.04 -13.75 8.77
N THR A 51 22.66 -14.76 8.18
CA THR A 51 23.15 -15.96 8.90
C THR A 51 24.24 -15.65 9.93
N SER A 52 24.91 -14.47 9.82
CA SER A 52 25.88 -14.00 10.80
C SER A 52 25.25 -13.23 11.97
N SER A 53 23.95 -12.95 11.91
CA SER A 53 23.26 -12.23 12.97
C SER A 53 22.94 -13.13 14.16
N SER A 54 23.15 -12.63 15.37
CA SER A 54 22.69 -13.31 16.59
C SER A 54 21.15 -13.34 16.70
N ALA A 55 20.45 -12.58 15.88
CA ALA A 55 19.00 -12.50 15.80
C ALA A 55 18.43 -13.27 14.59
N TYR A 56 19.26 -14.09 13.91
CA TYR A 56 18.84 -14.84 12.74
C TYR A 56 17.70 -15.81 13.07
N VAL A 57 16.64 -15.76 12.25
CA VAL A 57 15.45 -16.61 12.38
C VAL A 57 14.96 -17.14 11.02
N GLY A 58 15.71 -16.89 9.95
CA GLY A 58 15.33 -17.23 8.58
C GLY A 58 15.25 -18.74 8.26
N ASP A 59 15.78 -19.60 9.13
CA ASP A 59 15.74 -21.06 9.02
C ASP A 59 14.61 -21.73 9.81
N LEU A 60 13.82 -20.95 10.54
CA LEU A 60 12.71 -21.50 11.32
C LEU A 60 11.56 -21.92 10.41
N SER A 61 11.00 -23.10 10.63
CA SER A 61 10.04 -23.78 9.77
C SER A 61 8.76 -22.96 9.48
N HIS A 62 8.35 -22.08 10.39
CA HIS A 62 7.17 -21.23 10.25
C HIS A 62 7.49 -19.76 9.94
N VAL A 63 8.75 -19.41 9.76
CA VAL A 63 9.16 -18.09 9.31
C VAL A 63 9.28 -18.10 7.80
N LYS A 64 8.57 -17.21 7.12
CA LYS A 64 8.70 -17.04 5.67
C LYS A 64 9.84 -16.07 5.36
N ASN A 65 10.44 -16.22 4.20
CA ASN A 65 11.37 -15.24 3.64
C ASN A 65 10.58 -14.00 3.16
N LEU A 66 9.95 -13.34 4.12
CA LEU A 66 9.04 -12.22 3.91
C LEU A 66 9.12 -11.29 5.10
N ILE A 67 9.15 -9.98 4.82
CA ILE A 67 9.18 -8.93 5.83
C ILE A 67 8.11 -7.89 5.56
N CYS A 68 7.53 -7.36 6.64
CA CYS A 68 6.52 -6.31 6.59
C CYS A 68 7.11 -4.95 6.96
N GLY A 69 6.63 -3.89 6.33
CA GLY A 69 6.96 -2.51 6.68
C GLY A 69 5.88 -1.55 6.24
N HIS A 70 5.87 -0.38 6.87
CA HIS A 70 4.92 0.68 6.61
C HIS A 70 5.52 1.72 5.67
N SER A 71 4.67 2.40 4.90
CA SER A 71 5.12 3.46 3.99
C SER A 71 5.14 4.86 4.62
N TYR A 72 4.94 4.98 5.93
CA TYR A 72 4.91 6.26 6.64
C TYR A 72 6.25 6.99 6.56
N TRP A 73 6.20 8.33 6.59
CA TRP A 73 7.36 9.25 6.59
C TRP A 73 8.35 9.08 5.41
N THR A 74 8.12 8.11 4.56
CA THR A 74 8.86 7.88 3.32
C THR A 74 7.99 8.07 2.08
N ASP A 75 6.87 8.74 2.25
CA ASP A 75 5.81 8.99 1.28
C ASP A 75 5.70 10.47 0.86
N GLY A 76 6.73 11.26 1.08
CA GLY A 76 6.76 12.69 0.78
C GLY A 76 6.86 13.02 -0.72
N THR A 77 8.07 13.27 -1.22
CA THR A 77 8.30 13.61 -2.63
C THR A 77 8.39 12.37 -3.52
N TRP A 78 8.09 12.54 -4.80
CA TRP A 78 8.18 11.46 -5.80
C TRP A 78 9.56 10.80 -5.84
N ASP A 79 10.62 11.61 -5.93
CA ASP A 79 11.99 11.08 -6.00
C ASP A 79 12.43 10.46 -4.67
N GLY A 80 12.08 11.08 -3.55
CA GLY A 80 12.37 10.54 -2.21
C GLY A 80 11.70 9.19 -1.97
N MET A 81 10.42 9.05 -2.35
CA MET A 81 9.74 7.76 -2.32
C MET A 81 10.49 6.69 -3.08
N ARG A 82 10.86 6.97 -4.32
CA ARG A 82 11.52 6.02 -5.22
C ARG A 82 12.91 5.64 -4.73
N GLU A 83 13.67 6.59 -4.21
CA GLU A 83 15.01 6.32 -3.63
C GLU A 83 14.92 5.33 -2.46
N VAL A 84 14.04 5.58 -1.51
CA VAL A 84 13.87 4.70 -0.35
C VAL A 84 13.46 3.29 -0.79
N ARG A 85 12.50 3.17 -1.70
CA ARG A 85 12.00 1.87 -2.19
C ARG A 85 13.03 1.07 -2.97
N LYS A 86 13.89 1.73 -3.73
CA LYS A 86 15.05 1.07 -4.37
C LYS A 86 15.97 0.44 -3.33
N LYS A 87 16.30 1.17 -2.26
CA LYS A 87 17.14 0.66 -1.17
C LYS A 87 16.49 -0.52 -0.45
N VAL A 88 15.18 -0.50 -0.29
CA VAL A 88 14.42 -1.65 0.27
C VAL A 88 14.59 -2.88 -0.61
N VAL A 89 14.38 -2.74 -1.92
CA VAL A 89 14.55 -3.87 -2.87
C VAL A 89 15.98 -4.40 -2.88
N GLU A 90 16.97 -3.51 -2.91
CA GLU A 90 18.39 -3.90 -2.87
C GLU A 90 18.69 -4.73 -1.61
N ALA A 91 18.26 -4.24 -0.44
CA ALA A 91 18.47 -4.94 0.81
C ALA A 91 17.69 -6.27 0.91
N ALA A 92 16.41 -6.28 0.49
CA ALA A 92 15.59 -7.48 0.52
C ALA A 92 16.13 -8.56 -0.44
N THR A 93 16.57 -8.16 -1.64
CA THR A 93 17.17 -9.07 -2.63
C THR A 93 18.45 -9.72 -2.10
N GLN A 94 19.27 -8.99 -1.34
CA GLN A 94 20.49 -9.54 -0.73
C GLN A 94 20.23 -10.75 0.14
N TYR A 95 19.06 -10.81 0.78
CA TYR A 95 18.67 -11.89 1.68
C TYR A 95 17.63 -12.85 1.07
N GLY A 96 17.21 -12.64 -0.18
CA GLY A 96 16.18 -13.45 -0.83
C GLY A 96 14.80 -13.31 -0.14
N VAL A 97 14.47 -12.12 0.36
CA VAL A 97 13.27 -11.85 1.15
C VAL A 97 12.27 -11.05 0.32
N GLU A 98 11.01 -11.47 0.34
CA GLU A 98 9.89 -10.69 -0.18
C GLU A 98 9.53 -9.55 0.77
N VAL A 99 8.86 -8.53 0.23
CA VAL A 99 8.42 -7.35 1.00
C VAL A 99 6.92 -7.17 0.87
N TRP A 100 6.26 -6.98 2.01
CA TRP A 100 4.88 -6.52 2.08
C TRP A 100 4.82 -5.11 2.64
N GLN A 101 4.01 -4.28 2.03
CA GLN A 101 3.56 -3.05 2.66
C GLN A 101 2.33 -3.39 3.52
N SER A 102 2.50 -3.34 4.83
CA SER A 102 1.50 -3.82 5.79
C SER A 102 0.61 -2.72 6.36
N GLU A 103 1.02 -1.45 6.27
CA GLU A 103 0.21 -0.35 6.77
C GLU A 103 0.55 0.99 6.11
N TRP A 104 -0.49 1.68 5.63
CA TRP A 104 -0.42 3.09 5.24
C TRP A 104 -1.77 3.76 5.32
N SER A 105 -1.76 5.02 5.74
CA SER A 105 -2.77 6.04 5.55
C SER A 105 -2.06 7.40 5.50
N MET A 106 -2.76 8.49 5.18
CA MET A 106 -2.15 9.81 5.21
C MET A 106 -2.00 10.30 6.66
N LEU A 107 -0.97 9.81 7.36
CA LEU A 107 -0.79 10.02 8.80
C LEU A 107 -0.29 11.43 9.15
N GLY A 108 0.63 11.99 8.36
CA GLY A 108 1.24 13.29 8.65
C GLY A 108 0.33 14.47 8.34
N ASP A 109 0.56 15.57 9.04
CA ASP A 109 -0.11 16.84 8.78
C ASP A 109 0.72 17.75 7.85
N ASN A 110 1.99 17.42 7.60
CA ASN A 110 2.95 18.21 6.86
C ASN A 110 3.19 17.71 5.43
N TYR A 111 2.13 17.27 4.72
CA TYR A 111 2.25 16.89 3.31
C TYR A 111 2.32 18.08 2.35
N SER A 112 2.47 19.32 2.83
CA SER A 112 2.62 20.47 1.96
C SER A 112 4.00 20.45 1.29
N SER A 113 4.01 20.25 -0.01
CA SER A 113 5.19 20.34 -0.87
C SER A 113 4.76 20.87 -2.22
N SER A 114 5.73 21.15 -3.11
CA SER A 114 5.40 21.47 -4.51
C SER A 114 4.62 20.36 -5.24
N GLU A 115 4.57 19.17 -4.66
CA GLU A 115 3.93 17.99 -5.24
C GLU A 115 2.52 17.72 -4.68
N PHE A 116 2.11 18.43 -3.63
CA PHE A 116 0.80 18.28 -3.02
C PHE A 116 0.31 19.62 -2.46
N VAL A 117 -0.98 19.87 -2.62
CA VAL A 117 -1.61 21.15 -2.22
C VAL A 117 -1.60 21.43 -0.71
N GLY A 118 -1.17 20.47 0.09
CA GLY A 118 -1.25 20.50 1.53
C GLY A 118 -2.57 19.92 2.05
N TYR A 119 -2.51 19.30 3.22
CA TYR A 119 -3.66 18.59 3.78
C TYR A 119 -4.90 19.48 3.96
N ASP A 120 -4.72 20.70 4.45
CA ASP A 120 -5.85 21.61 4.71
C ASP A 120 -6.60 22.03 3.43
N ALA A 121 -5.87 22.22 2.32
CA ALA A 121 -6.43 22.60 1.03
C ALA A 121 -6.95 21.40 0.22
N ALA A 122 -6.48 20.18 0.52
CA ALA A 122 -6.83 18.99 -0.23
C ALA A 122 -8.29 18.59 -0.05
N SER A 123 -8.91 18.11 -1.12
CA SER A 123 -10.17 17.37 -1.08
C SER A 123 -9.94 15.91 -0.67
N GLU A 124 -11.00 15.17 -0.37
CA GLU A 124 -10.90 13.71 -0.16
C GLU A 124 -10.33 12.98 -1.38
N MET A 125 -10.63 13.45 -2.58
CA MET A 125 -10.09 12.87 -3.81
C MET A 125 -8.60 13.15 -3.97
N ASP A 126 -8.10 14.32 -3.60
CA ASP A 126 -6.67 14.61 -3.63
C ASP A 126 -5.90 13.66 -2.70
N ILE A 127 -6.45 13.40 -1.51
CA ILE A 127 -5.89 12.42 -0.55
C ILE A 127 -5.90 11.01 -1.14
N ALA A 128 -7.02 10.60 -1.75
CA ALA A 128 -7.14 9.28 -2.36
C ALA A 128 -6.21 9.10 -3.56
N LEU A 129 -6.03 10.12 -4.39
CA LEU A 129 -5.08 10.10 -5.50
C LEU A 129 -3.63 10.11 -5.02
N TYR A 130 -3.34 10.79 -3.89
CA TYR A 130 -2.03 10.69 -3.25
C TYR A 130 -1.73 9.26 -2.76
N MET A 131 -2.71 8.58 -2.19
CA MET A 131 -2.61 7.15 -1.89
C MET A 131 -2.24 6.33 -3.13
N SER A 132 -2.85 6.61 -4.28
CA SER A 132 -2.49 5.93 -5.53
C SER A 132 -1.01 6.13 -5.91
N LYS A 133 -0.44 7.30 -5.62
CA LYS A 133 0.98 7.59 -5.81
C LYS A 133 1.86 6.70 -4.91
N VAL A 134 1.46 6.50 -3.66
CA VAL A 134 2.16 5.61 -2.71
C VAL A 134 2.05 4.15 -3.18
N ILE A 135 0.83 3.68 -3.48
CA ILE A 135 0.59 2.31 -3.99
C ILE A 135 1.44 2.04 -5.22
N HIS A 136 1.45 2.96 -6.18
CA HIS A 136 2.22 2.79 -7.41
C HIS A 136 3.72 2.60 -7.13
N ASN A 137 4.31 3.44 -6.28
CA ASN A 137 5.73 3.33 -5.97
C ASN A 137 6.06 2.08 -5.13
N ASP A 138 5.18 1.68 -4.22
CA ASP A 138 5.35 0.45 -3.45
C ASP A 138 5.29 -0.79 -4.37
N LEU A 139 4.30 -0.86 -5.26
CA LEU A 139 4.15 -1.98 -6.19
C LEU A 139 5.23 -2.02 -7.28
N THR A 140 5.65 -0.86 -7.82
CA THR A 140 6.51 -0.83 -9.01
C THR A 140 7.99 -0.64 -8.69
N VAL A 141 8.33 -0.03 -7.58
CA VAL A 141 9.71 0.24 -7.16
C VAL A 141 10.13 -0.65 -6.00
N ALA A 142 9.33 -0.76 -4.94
CA ALA A 142 9.61 -1.68 -3.83
C ALA A 142 9.27 -3.14 -4.15
N ASN A 143 8.57 -3.41 -5.26
CA ASN A 143 8.12 -4.74 -5.67
C ASN A 143 7.32 -5.47 -4.59
N VAL A 144 6.54 -4.75 -3.79
CA VAL A 144 5.73 -5.38 -2.75
C VAL A 144 4.69 -6.31 -3.37
N THR A 145 4.45 -7.44 -2.73
CA THR A 145 3.47 -8.45 -3.16
C THR A 145 2.15 -8.37 -2.39
N SER A 146 2.10 -7.52 -1.36
CA SER A 146 0.87 -7.14 -0.65
C SER A 146 0.91 -5.66 -0.29
N TRP A 147 -0.26 -5.03 -0.31
CA TRP A 147 -0.43 -3.64 0.10
C TRP A 147 -1.68 -3.47 0.95
N ASN A 148 -1.54 -2.91 2.15
CA ASN A 148 -2.60 -2.79 3.13
C ASN A 148 -2.82 -1.33 3.55
N TYR A 149 -4.09 -1.01 3.79
CA TYR A 149 -4.53 0.32 4.22
C TYR A 149 -4.99 0.31 5.68
N TRP A 150 -4.69 1.34 6.42
CA TRP A 150 -5.14 1.56 7.78
C TRP A 150 -6.14 2.73 7.83
N VAL A 151 -7.45 2.48 8.06
CA VAL A 151 -8.16 1.23 8.34
C VAL A 151 -9.34 1.04 7.39
N ALA A 152 -9.90 -0.19 7.35
CA ALA A 152 -11.01 -0.49 6.46
C ALA A 152 -12.25 0.32 6.79
N MET A 153 -12.66 0.41 8.06
CA MET A 153 -13.80 1.20 8.48
C MET A 153 -13.68 1.62 9.94
N ASP A 154 -14.10 2.84 10.20
CA ASP A 154 -14.22 3.42 11.54
C ASP A 154 -15.11 4.68 11.47
N VAL A 155 -15.39 5.28 12.62
CA VAL A 155 -15.91 6.65 12.69
C VAL A 155 -14.80 7.66 12.42
N SER A 156 -15.12 8.86 11.93
CA SER A 156 -14.12 9.91 11.62
C SER A 156 -13.54 10.58 12.85
N ARG A 157 -13.06 9.78 13.82
CA ARG A 157 -12.57 10.27 15.11
C ARG A 157 -11.13 10.78 15.10
N TRP A 158 -10.28 10.30 14.17
CA TRP A 158 -8.85 10.56 14.19
C TRP A 158 -8.37 11.53 13.12
N GLY A 159 -9.17 11.81 12.14
CA GLY A 159 -8.75 12.66 11.05
C GLY A 159 -9.89 13.18 10.21
N GLN A 160 -9.75 14.44 9.80
CA GLN A 160 -10.67 15.06 8.87
C GLN A 160 -10.56 14.43 7.47
N LYS A 161 -11.59 14.68 6.64
CA LYS A 161 -11.61 14.28 5.22
C LYS A 161 -11.43 12.78 4.99
N ASN A 162 -11.81 11.98 5.98
CA ASN A 162 -11.76 10.51 5.90
C ASN A 162 -10.38 9.93 5.53
N ARG A 163 -9.29 10.62 5.85
CA ARG A 163 -7.91 10.25 5.46
C ARG A 163 -7.42 8.90 5.99
N PHE A 164 -8.11 8.34 6.98
CA PHE A 164 -7.81 7.05 7.59
C PHE A 164 -8.82 5.96 7.26
N LEU A 165 -9.84 6.25 6.45
CA LEU A 165 -10.99 5.38 6.29
C LEU A 165 -11.22 5.01 4.83
N LEU A 166 -11.48 3.72 4.57
CA LEU A 166 -12.09 3.28 3.32
C LEU A 166 -13.61 3.41 3.36
N ILE A 167 -14.18 3.12 4.53
CA ILE A 167 -15.61 3.26 4.80
C ILE A 167 -15.77 4.08 6.08
N SER A 168 -16.45 5.21 5.98
CA SER A 168 -16.76 6.06 7.10
C SER A 168 -18.09 5.63 7.73
N LEU A 169 -18.09 5.38 9.03
CA LEU A 169 -19.27 5.07 9.81
C LEU A 169 -19.81 6.33 10.49
N THR A 170 -21.13 6.45 10.52
CA THR A 170 -21.85 7.49 11.26
C THR A 170 -22.89 6.82 12.13
N PRO A 171 -22.55 6.44 13.37
CA PRO A 171 -23.51 5.86 14.31
C PRO A 171 -24.62 6.84 14.65
N LYS A 172 -25.81 6.33 14.90
CA LYS A 172 -26.95 7.12 15.35
C LYS A 172 -26.63 7.78 16.71
N GLY A 173 -26.91 9.08 16.81
CA GLY A 173 -26.64 9.83 18.03
C GLY A 173 -25.18 10.25 18.24
N TRP A 174 -24.26 9.88 17.34
CA TRP A 174 -22.88 10.30 17.47
C TRP A 174 -22.70 11.81 17.18
N ALA A 175 -22.14 12.51 18.16
CA ALA A 175 -21.95 13.96 18.11
C ALA A 175 -20.68 14.40 17.36
N GLY A 176 -19.89 13.46 16.84
CA GLY A 176 -18.62 13.76 16.13
C GLY A 176 -17.41 13.93 17.04
N ASP A 177 -17.54 13.71 18.33
CA ASP A 177 -16.45 13.76 19.28
C ASP A 177 -15.72 12.40 19.41
N LYS A 178 -14.50 12.46 19.93
CA LYS A 178 -13.65 11.27 20.10
C LYS A 178 -14.10 10.35 21.25
N GLU A 179 -14.84 10.90 22.18
CA GLU A 179 -15.17 10.25 23.47
C GLU A 179 -16.50 9.47 23.41
N SER A 180 -17.38 9.82 22.48
CA SER A 180 -18.69 9.17 22.34
C SER A 180 -18.66 7.82 21.60
N VAL A 181 -17.48 7.34 21.21
CA VAL A 181 -17.33 6.09 20.46
C VAL A 181 -17.75 4.85 21.28
N ASP A 182 -17.62 4.91 22.59
CA ASP A 182 -17.97 3.81 23.48
C ASP A 182 -19.48 3.61 23.64
N ASN A 183 -20.28 4.55 23.15
CA ASN A 183 -21.75 4.51 23.19
C ASN A 183 -22.35 4.32 21.78
N LEU A 184 -21.70 3.55 20.92
CA LEU A 184 -22.20 3.27 19.58
C LEU A 184 -23.52 2.48 19.68
N GLU A 185 -24.59 3.10 19.16
CA GLU A 185 -25.85 2.40 19.00
C GLU A 185 -25.76 1.42 17.80
N GLU A 186 -26.61 0.40 17.82
CA GLU A 186 -26.67 -0.62 16.76
C GLU A 186 -27.14 -0.08 15.40
N GLU A 187 -27.67 1.16 15.38
CA GLU A 187 -28.16 1.82 14.17
C GLU A 187 -27.20 2.93 13.69
N GLY A 188 -27.21 3.20 12.42
CA GLY A 188 -26.43 4.27 11.83
C GLY A 188 -26.37 4.19 10.31
N SER A 189 -25.45 4.94 9.73
CA SER A 189 -25.16 4.93 8.30
C SER A 189 -23.68 4.73 8.02
N PHE A 190 -23.35 4.39 6.78
CA PHE A 190 -21.97 4.31 6.30
C PHE A 190 -21.84 4.94 4.93
N ASN A 191 -20.65 5.45 4.63
CA ASN A 191 -20.32 6.00 3.34
C ASN A 191 -18.99 5.44 2.83
N ALA A 192 -18.96 5.03 1.56
CA ALA A 192 -17.75 4.69 0.86
C ALA A 192 -16.96 5.98 0.56
N THR A 193 -15.71 6.05 0.98
CA THR A 193 -14.87 7.23 0.76
C THR A 193 -14.23 7.21 -0.64
N ALA A 194 -13.66 8.34 -1.06
CA ALA A 194 -12.85 8.41 -2.28
C ALA A 194 -11.69 7.40 -2.24
N THR A 195 -11.09 7.19 -1.08
CA THR A 195 -9.98 6.26 -0.84
C THR A 195 -10.38 4.82 -1.15
N LEU A 196 -11.59 4.37 -0.75
CA LEU A 196 -12.09 3.04 -1.11
C LEU A 196 -12.15 2.86 -2.63
N TRP A 197 -12.64 3.84 -3.35
CA TRP A 197 -12.79 3.74 -4.80
C TRP A 197 -11.45 3.75 -5.53
N VAL A 198 -10.50 4.56 -5.08
CA VAL A 198 -9.15 4.57 -5.66
C VAL A 198 -8.43 3.26 -5.38
N LEU A 199 -8.45 2.75 -4.14
CA LEU A 199 -7.90 1.42 -3.83
C LEU A 199 -8.58 0.33 -4.65
N GLY A 200 -9.88 0.45 -4.88
CA GLY A 200 -10.68 -0.47 -5.69
C GLY A 200 -10.20 -0.57 -7.15
N ASN A 201 -9.57 0.46 -7.72
CA ASN A 201 -8.98 0.37 -9.06
C ASN A 201 -7.77 -0.58 -9.12
N TYR A 202 -7.12 -0.81 -8.01
CA TYR A 202 -6.09 -1.84 -7.88
C TYR A 202 -6.71 -3.18 -7.47
N SER A 203 -7.30 -3.25 -6.28
CA SER A 203 -7.70 -4.50 -5.63
C SER A 203 -8.83 -5.26 -6.34
N ARG A 204 -9.71 -4.58 -7.07
CA ARG A 204 -10.80 -5.21 -7.81
C ARG A 204 -10.32 -5.88 -9.10
N PHE A 205 -9.32 -5.32 -9.76
CA PHE A 205 -8.91 -5.74 -11.09
C PHE A 205 -7.60 -6.52 -11.09
N ILE A 206 -6.65 -6.15 -10.26
CA ILE A 206 -5.42 -6.90 -10.03
C ILE A 206 -5.74 -7.97 -8.97
N ARG A 207 -5.92 -9.19 -9.44
CA ARG A 207 -6.31 -10.31 -8.57
C ARG A 207 -5.08 -11.10 -8.11
N PRO A 208 -5.21 -11.95 -7.08
CA PRO A 208 -4.13 -12.86 -6.71
C PRO A 208 -3.53 -13.56 -7.93
N ASP A 209 -2.22 -13.77 -7.91
CA ASP A 209 -1.42 -14.39 -8.97
C ASP A 209 -1.24 -13.57 -10.26
N TYR A 210 -1.81 -12.35 -10.34
CA TYR A 210 -1.48 -11.43 -11.44
C TYR A 210 -0.03 -11.00 -11.33
N GLN A 211 0.67 -11.02 -12.45
CA GLN A 211 2.07 -10.64 -12.52
C GLN A 211 2.21 -9.23 -13.11
N ARG A 212 3.03 -8.40 -12.48
CA ARG A 212 3.36 -7.10 -13.06
C ARG A 212 4.21 -7.29 -14.31
N ILE A 213 3.81 -6.66 -15.39
CA ILE A 213 4.55 -6.66 -16.66
C ILE A 213 5.25 -5.33 -16.89
N SER A 214 6.27 -5.35 -17.74
CA SER A 214 6.97 -4.14 -18.13
C SER A 214 6.02 -3.20 -18.87
N ALA A 215 5.94 -1.96 -18.41
CA ALA A 215 5.22 -0.88 -19.08
C ALA A 215 6.16 0.31 -19.23
N THR A 216 6.35 0.75 -20.46
CA THR A 216 7.12 1.96 -20.74
C THR A 216 6.15 3.13 -20.81
N LEU A 217 6.26 4.02 -19.85
CA LEU A 217 5.46 5.23 -19.76
C LEU A 217 6.38 6.41 -19.45
N ASN A 218 6.11 7.56 -20.03
CA ASN A 218 6.76 8.80 -19.59
C ASN A 218 6.16 9.23 -18.26
N GLU A 219 6.57 8.55 -17.20
CA GLU A 219 6.08 8.79 -15.84
C GLU A 219 6.60 10.13 -15.31
N SER A 220 5.75 10.76 -14.53
CA SER A 220 6.07 11.93 -13.72
C SER A 220 5.34 11.85 -12.40
N MET A 221 5.68 12.73 -11.46
CA MET A 221 4.95 12.83 -10.18
C MET A 221 3.44 13.11 -10.33
N SER A 222 3.01 13.60 -11.50
CA SER A 222 1.60 13.94 -11.76
C SER A 222 0.88 12.98 -12.70
N PHE A 223 1.62 12.09 -13.40
CA PHE A 223 1.02 11.08 -14.26
C PHE A 223 1.89 9.81 -14.27
N PHE A 224 1.30 8.69 -13.88
CA PHE A 224 1.99 7.40 -13.79
C PHE A 224 1.02 6.25 -14.01
N GLY A 225 1.56 5.06 -14.26
CA GLY A 225 0.75 3.87 -14.47
C GLY A 225 1.56 2.58 -14.40
N SER A 226 0.84 1.49 -14.24
CA SER A 226 1.42 0.16 -14.14
C SER A 226 0.50 -0.88 -14.75
N ALA A 227 1.08 -1.99 -15.21
CA ALA A 227 0.35 -3.02 -15.94
C ALA A 227 0.59 -4.41 -15.33
N TRP A 228 -0.44 -5.22 -15.32
CA TRP A 228 -0.44 -6.60 -14.83
C TRP A 228 -1.11 -7.53 -15.82
N ILE A 229 -0.64 -8.77 -15.87
CA ILE A 229 -1.21 -9.83 -16.70
C ILE A 229 -1.78 -10.93 -15.79
N SER A 230 -2.93 -11.47 -16.20
CA SER A 230 -3.54 -12.63 -15.54
C SER A 230 -2.65 -13.87 -15.65
N PRO A 231 -2.76 -14.85 -14.74
CA PRO A 231 -2.04 -16.11 -14.83
C PRO A 231 -2.27 -16.86 -16.14
N GLN A 232 -3.47 -16.77 -16.69
CA GLN A 232 -3.87 -17.38 -17.97
C GLN A 232 -3.39 -16.59 -19.19
N GLN A 233 -2.79 -15.41 -18.97
CA GLN A 233 -2.33 -14.49 -20.02
C GLN A 233 -3.43 -14.05 -21.01
N ASP A 234 -4.67 -14.02 -20.55
CA ASP A 234 -5.84 -13.63 -21.35
C ASP A 234 -6.38 -12.23 -21.00
N CYS A 235 -5.88 -11.64 -19.93
CA CYS A 235 -6.29 -10.33 -19.45
C CYS A 235 -5.07 -9.48 -19.05
N ILE A 236 -5.03 -8.24 -19.53
CA ILE A 236 -4.13 -7.20 -19.03
C ILE A 236 -4.95 -6.17 -18.28
N VAL A 237 -4.52 -5.84 -17.07
CA VAL A 237 -5.03 -4.71 -16.29
C VAL A 237 -3.99 -3.61 -16.30
N VAL A 238 -4.37 -2.41 -16.70
CA VAL A 238 -3.53 -1.22 -16.62
C VAL A 238 -4.21 -0.21 -15.71
N VAL A 239 -3.50 0.27 -14.71
CA VAL A 239 -3.98 1.32 -13.81
C VAL A 239 -3.18 2.58 -14.09
N TYR A 240 -3.87 3.63 -14.51
CA TYR A 240 -3.30 4.96 -14.69
C TYR A 240 -3.80 5.91 -13.60
N THR A 241 -2.92 6.77 -13.14
CA THR A 241 -3.26 7.85 -12.21
C THR A 241 -2.80 9.18 -12.79
N ASN A 242 -3.72 10.13 -12.85
CA ASN A 242 -3.47 11.49 -13.29
C ASN A 242 -3.81 12.45 -12.14
N LEU A 243 -2.78 13.03 -11.54
CA LEU A 243 -2.90 14.04 -10.47
C LEU A 243 -3.00 15.46 -11.02
N SER A 244 -2.84 15.63 -12.34
CA SER A 244 -2.93 16.96 -12.95
C SER A 244 -4.38 17.33 -13.29
N SER A 245 -4.65 18.63 -13.40
CA SER A 245 -5.93 19.14 -13.87
C SER A 245 -6.14 19.01 -15.39
N LYS A 246 -5.15 18.49 -16.12
CA LYS A 246 -5.19 18.37 -17.58
C LYS A 246 -5.54 16.97 -18.02
N GLY A 247 -6.35 16.86 -19.07
CA GLY A 247 -6.60 15.56 -19.71
C GLY A 247 -5.33 15.00 -20.38
N VAL A 248 -5.13 13.69 -20.27
CA VAL A 248 -4.02 12.97 -20.90
C VAL A 248 -4.59 12.07 -21.99
N ARG A 249 -4.02 12.16 -23.18
CA ARG A 249 -4.31 11.22 -24.28
C ARG A 249 -3.33 10.05 -24.18
N LEU A 250 -3.89 8.84 -24.10
CA LEU A 250 -3.10 7.61 -24.08
C LEU A 250 -3.07 6.99 -25.49
N ASN A 251 -1.86 6.64 -25.93
CA ASN A 251 -1.66 5.78 -27.08
C ASN A 251 -0.94 4.53 -26.59
N GLU A 252 -1.67 3.43 -26.52
CA GLU A 252 -1.12 2.16 -26.04
C GLU A 252 -0.62 1.32 -27.20
N THR A 253 0.60 0.81 -27.07
CA THR A 253 1.19 -0.17 -27.99
C THR A 253 1.53 -1.41 -27.18
N ARG A 254 1.16 -2.59 -27.67
CA ARG A 254 1.50 -3.86 -27.06
C ARG A 254 2.59 -4.54 -27.87
N GLN A 255 3.52 -5.10 -27.15
CA GLN A 255 4.58 -5.92 -27.77
C GLN A 255 4.50 -7.32 -27.15
N ASN A 256 4.74 -8.32 -27.99
CA ASN A 256 4.80 -9.73 -27.57
C ASN A 256 3.51 -10.28 -26.92
N TRP A 257 2.34 -9.70 -27.24
CA TRP A 257 1.07 -10.26 -26.78
C TRP A 257 0.69 -11.47 -27.63
N PRO A 258 0.41 -12.64 -27.03
CA PRO A 258 0.22 -13.89 -27.78
C PRO A 258 -1.16 -14.02 -28.47
N GLY A 259 -2.07 -13.08 -28.26
CA GLY A 259 -3.45 -13.17 -28.76
C GLY A 259 -3.98 -11.89 -29.38
N GLU A 260 -5.17 -12.00 -30.02
CA GLU A 260 -5.92 -10.84 -30.49
C GLU A 260 -6.62 -10.12 -29.34
N LEU A 261 -6.67 -8.78 -29.41
CA LEU A 261 -7.47 -8.00 -28.49
C LEU A 261 -8.95 -8.15 -28.80
N LYS A 262 -9.68 -8.85 -27.93
CA LYS A 262 -11.13 -9.05 -28.10
C LYS A 262 -11.96 -7.87 -27.61
N SER A 263 -11.54 -7.19 -26.52
CA SER A 263 -12.26 -6.05 -25.97
C SER A 263 -11.37 -5.20 -25.09
N ILE A 264 -11.71 -3.93 -24.95
CA ILE A 264 -11.17 -3.01 -23.95
C ILE A 264 -12.33 -2.55 -23.07
N LYS A 265 -12.15 -2.62 -21.75
CA LYS A 265 -13.07 -2.04 -20.79
C LYS A 265 -12.35 -0.90 -20.07
N LEU A 266 -12.82 0.32 -20.28
CA LEU A 266 -12.36 1.49 -19.54
C LEU A 266 -13.22 1.67 -18.29
N ILE A 267 -12.58 1.81 -17.14
CA ILE A 267 -13.21 2.17 -15.88
C ILE A 267 -12.49 3.41 -15.36
N GLN A 268 -13.21 4.49 -15.19
CA GLN A 268 -12.67 5.76 -14.79
C GLN A 268 -13.35 6.26 -13.51
N LEU A 269 -12.54 6.73 -12.57
CA LEU A 269 -13.02 7.53 -11.44
C LEU A 269 -12.75 8.99 -11.74
N LEU A 270 -13.81 9.79 -11.71
CA LEU A 270 -13.74 11.23 -11.89
C LEU A 270 -14.41 11.92 -10.71
N GLN A 271 -13.78 12.94 -10.19
CA GLN A 271 -14.44 13.91 -9.32
C GLN A 271 -15.05 15.01 -10.20
N ILE A 272 -16.38 15.06 -10.28
CA ILE A 272 -17.10 16.14 -10.93
C ILE A 272 -18.00 16.76 -9.88
N ASN A 273 -17.75 18.01 -9.52
CA ASN A 273 -18.60 18.79 -8.60
C ASN A 273 -18.96 18.05 -7.30
N ASN A 274 -17.96 17.50 -6.61
CA ASN A 274 -18.11 16.71 -5.38
C ASN A 274 -18.89 15.38 -5.49
N TRP A 275 -19.15 14.88 -6.70
CA TRP A 275 -19.77 13.57 -6.91
C TRP A 275 -18.84 12.63 -7.65
N LEU A 276 -18.69 11.42 -7.10
CA LEU A 276 -18.01 10.32 -7.80
C LEU A 276 -18.92 9.78 -8.89
N LYS A 277 -18.51 9.88 -10.17
CA LYS A 277 -19.16 9.17 -11.27
C LYS A 277 -18.31 7.97 -11.69
N ARG A 278 -18.95 6.81 -11.79
CA ARG A 278 -18.41 5.62 -12.46
C ARG A 278 -18.87 5.62 -13.92
N PHE A 279 -17.95 5.41 -14.81
CA PHE A 279 -18.20 5.10 -16.21
C PHE A 279 -17.75 3.69 -16.54
#